data_2da386baf1067cacbc2eb0a2f8289ecc
#
_entry.id   2da386baf1067cacbc2eb0a2f8289ecc
#
_cell.length_a   1.000
_cell.length_b   1.000
_cell.length_c   1.000
_cell.angle_alpha   90.00
_cell.angle_beta   90.00
_cell.angle_gamma   90.00
#
_symmetry.space_group_name_H-M   'P 1'
#
loop_
_entity.id
_entity.type
_entity.pdbx_description
1 polymer ?
#
loop_
_entity_poly.entity_id
_entity_poly.type
_entity_poly.pdbx_seq_one_letter_code
_entity_poly.pdbx_strand_id
1 'polypeptide(L)'
;MGVAGVFFGILVGWIVGSQQPNGRPPAATAVQAASPQAAQNSSAAPPPLDESRASAMKTTAQQNPNDAVTRVQLANMYFDAGRFQEAIEWYQAALKINPRDINASTDLGITYYYMNNADKALAQFDRSLAIDPSHAKTLLNVGIVRAFGKQDLKGASEAWQKVLVVAPGSEEARAAQQALDGVKSAHPDIGKK
;
A
#
# COMPACT_ATOMS: atom_id res chain seq x y z
N MET A 1 4.77 25.49 11.84
CA MET A 1 4.97 24.04 12.07
C MET A 1 3.59 23.41 12.25
N GLY A 2 3.08 22.64 11.32
CA GLY A 2 1.77 22.01 11.54
C GLY A 2 0.94 21.67 10.29
N VAL A 3 1.56 21.26 9.17
CA VAL A 3 0.79 20.85 7.97
C VAL A 3 1.11 19.42 7.52
N ALA A 4 2.16 18.79 8.03
CA ALA A 4 2.57 17.44 7.61
C ALA A 4 1.68 16.29 8.16
N GLY A 5 0.93 16.52 9.25
CA GLY A 5 0.17 15.46 9.92
C GLY A 5 -1.16 15.08 9.27
N VAL A 6 -1.79 16.00 8.53
CA VAL A 6 -3.14 15.79 7.99
C VAL A 6 -3.14 14.93 6.73
N PHE A 7 -2.07 14.99 5.93
CA PHE A 7 -1.96 14.19 4.70
C PHE A 7 -1.61 12.72 4.95
N PHE A 8 -0.93 12.42 6.06
CA PHE A 8 -0.50 11.06 6.38
C PHE A 8 -1.68 10.12 6.69
N GLY A 9 -2.72 10.63 7.36
CA GLY A 9 -3.89 9.83 7.71
C GLY A 9 -4.77 9.43 6.52
N ILE A 10 -4.87 10.29 5.50
CA ILE A 10 -5.75 10.06 4.35
C ILE A 10 -5.16 9.05 3.37
N LEU A 11 -3.85 9.09 3.13
CA LEU A 11 -3.19 8.18 2.18
C LEU A 11 -2.94 6.79 2.77
N VAL A 12 -2.63 6.70 4.08
CA VAL A 12 -2.39 5.42 4.76
C VAL A 12 -3.68 4.61 4.93
N GLY A 13 -4.81 5.26 5.25
CA GLY A 13 -6.10 4.59 5.36
C GLY A 13 -6.58 3.97 4.04
N TRP A 14 -6.16 4.50 2.91
CA TRP A 14 -6.57 4.04 1.59
C TRP A 14 -5.79 2.81 1.09
N ILE A 15 -4.53 2.66 1.47
CA ILE A 15 -3.68 1.52 1.07
C ILE A 15 -4.22 0.19 1.64
N VAL A 16 -4.86 0.22 2.81
CA VAL A 16 -5.40 -0.97 3.49
C VAL A 16 -6.80 -1.36 2.99
N GLY A 17 -7.57 -0.40 2.45
CA GLY A 17 -8.98 -0.62 2.06
C GLY A 17 -9.22 -1.31 0.72
N SER A 18 -8.22 -1.51 -0.12
CA SER A 18 -8.40 -1.95 -1.52
C SER A 18 -8.38 -3.47 -1.75
N GLN A 19 -8.46 -4.30 -0.70
CA GLN A 19 -8.33 -5.77 -0.82
C GLN A 19 -9.63 -6.56 -0.62
N GLN A 20 -10.82 -6.06 -0.97
CA GLN A 20 -11.99 -6.92 -0.97
C GLN A 20 -12.61 -7.09 -2.36
N PRO A 21 -12.60 -8.32 -2.93
CA PRO A 21 -13.50 -8.68 -4.00
C PRO A 21 -14.79 -9.25 -3.39
N ASN A 22 -15.95 -8.68 -3.69
CA ASN A 22 -17.13 -9.39 -4.13
C ASN A 22 -18.42 -8.59 -3.90
N GLY A 23 -19.14 -8.49 -4.99
CA GLY A 23 -20.33 -7.70 -5.19
C GLY A 23 -21.60 -8.18 -4.49
N ARG A 24 -22.48 -7.21 -4.30
CA ARG A 24 -23.93 -7.40 -4.24
C ARG A 24 -24.61 -6.20 -4.91
N PRO A 25 -25.64 -6.43 -5.76
CA PRO A 25 -26.27 -5.37 -6.54
C PRO A 25 -27.22 -4.49 -5.69
N PRO A 26 -27.67 -3.34 -6.24
CA PRO A 26 -28.14 -2.20 -5.46
C PRO A 26 -29.64 -2.26 -5.15
N ALA A 27 -30.01 -1.75 -4.00
CA ALA A 27 -31.35 -1.25 -3.74
C ALA A 27 -31.28 0.27 -3.64
N ALA A 28 -32.01 0.94 -4.50
CA ALA A 28 -32.17 2.38 -4.53
C ALA A 28 -32.95 2.86 -3.30
N THR A 29 -32.52 3.95 -2.69
CA THR A 29 -33.29 5.17 -2.42
C THR A 29 -32.71 6.00 -1.29
N ALA A 30 -32.88 7.30 -1.44
CA ALA A 30 -32.70 8.40 -0.50
C ALA A 30 -31.36 9.11 -0.50
N VAL A 31 -31.33 10.18 -1.28
CA VAL A 31 -30.39 11.30 -1.16
C VAL A 31 -30.54 11.92 0.24
N GLN A 32 -29.56 11.70 1.09
CA GLN A 32 -29.43 12.44 2.34
C GLN A 32 -28.07 13.16 2.29
N ALA A 33 -28.15 14.50 2.39
CA ALA A 33 -27.01 15.39 2.33
C ALA A 33 -25.93 14.92 3.32
N ALA A 34 -24.76 14.55 2.80
CA ALA A 34 -23.61 14.16 3.61
C ALA A 34 -23.06 15.39 4.31
N SER A 35 -23.19 15.39 5.63
CA SER A 35 -22.49 16.33 6.52
C SER A 35 -20.97 16.09 6.46
N PRO A 36 -20.12 17.12 6.65
CA PRO A 36 -18.65 17.01 6.54
C PRO A 36 -17.97 16.24 7.68
N GLN A 37 -18.61 15.28 8.28
CA GLN A 37 -18.17 14.59 9.50
C GLN A 37 -17.53 13.22 9.26
N ALA A 38 -17.41 12.77 8.00
CA ALA A 38 -16.86 11.45 7.65
C ALA A 38 -15.32 11.38 7.58
N ALA A 39 -14.60 12.49 7.81
CA ALA A 39 -13.14 12.55 7.66
C ALA A 39 -12.34 12.36 8.97
N GLN A 40 -12.97 11.97 10.08
CA GLN A 40 -12.30 11.96 11.39
C GLN A 40 -12.12 10.58 12.06
N ASN A 41 -12.37 9.46 11.40
CA ASN A 41 -12.26 8.16 12.05
C ASN A 41 -11.35 7.18 11.28
N SER A 42 -10.05 7.39 11.31
CA SER A 42 -9.06 6.37 10.91
C SER A 42 -7.90 6.27 11.90
N SER A 43 -8.19 6.47 13.18
CA SER A 43 -7.26 6.21 14.29
C SER A 43 -7.64 4.92 15.03
N ALA A 44 -8.29 3.98 14.36
CA ALA A 44 -8.56 2.66 14.94
C ALA A 44 -7.23 1.89 15.02
N ALA A 45 -6.93 1.36 16.20
CA ALA A 45 -5.82 0.40 16.36
C ALA A 45 -5.99 -0.76 15.38
N PRO A 46 -4.88 -1.34 14.87
CA PRO A 46 -4.96 -2.52 14.03
C PRO A 46 -5.83 -3.60 14.67
N PRO A 47 -6.62 -4.35 13.89
CA PRO A 47 -7.41 -5.44 14.44
C PRO A 47 -6.48 -6.49 15.08
N PRO A 48 -6.90 -7.14 16.18
CA PRO A 48 -6.09 -8.19 16.78
C PRO A 48 -5.87 -9.34 15.79
N LEU A 49 -4.68 -9.94 15.82
CA LEU A 49 -4.39 -11.12 15.02
C LEU A 49 -5.31 -12.28 15.42
N ASP A 50 -5.92 -12.95 14.45
CA ASP A 50 -6.55 -14.25 14.66
C ASP A 50 -5.44 -15.33 14.83
N GLU A 51 -5.03 -15.53 16.07
CA GLU A 51 -3.94 -16.46 16.41
C GLU A 51 -4.28 -17.90 16.04
N SER A 52 -5.55 -18.30 16.13
CA SER A 52 -6.00 -19.65 15.75
C SER A 52 -5.78 -19.90 14.26
N ARG A 53 -6.26 -18.97 13.43
CA ARG A 53 -6.09 -19.03 11.98
C ARG A 53 -4.62 -18.94 11.58
N ALA A 54 -3.86 -18.03 12.19
CA ALA A 54 -2.44 -17.89 11.93
C ALA A 54 -1.67 -19.18 12.27
N SER A 55 -1.99 -19.83 13.39
CA SER A 55 -1.41 -21.12 13.79
C SER A 55 -1.72 -22.23 12.79
N ALA A 56 -2.98 -22.34 12.35
CA ALA A 56 -3.37 -23.33 11.33
C ALA A 56 -2.62 -23.10 10.01
N MET A 57 -2.49 -21.85 9.57
CA MET A 57 -1.75 -21.50 8.34
C MET A 57 -0.25 -21.76 8.47
N LYS A 58 0.36 -21.54 9.64
CA LYS A 58 1.75 -21.92 9.90
C LYS A 58 1.96 -23.42 9.73
N THR A 59 1.07 -24.23 10.30
CA THR A 59 1.11 -25.69 10.17
C THR A 59 1.00 -26.09 8.69
N THR A 60 0.07 -25.50 7.94
CA THR A 60 -0.09 -25.76 6.51
C THR A 60 1.19 -25.38 5.73
N ALA A 61 1.77 -24.22 6.02
CA ALA A 61 3.01 -23.78 5.37
C ALA A 61 4.21 -24.68 5.68
N GLN A 62 4.27 -25.26 6.89
CA GLN A 62 5.30 -26.24 7.27
C GLN A 62 5.13 -27.57 6.55
N GLN A 63 3.89 -28.06 6.42
CA GLN A 63 3.57 -29.30 5.72
C GLN A 63 3.74 -29.18 4.20
N ASN A 64 3.65 -27.95 3.65
CA ASN A 64 3.77 -27.67 2.23
C ASN A 64 4.91 -26.68 1.96
N PRO A 65 6.17 -27.16 1.86
CA PRO A 65 7.35 -26.29 1.73
C PRO A 65 7.31 -25.36 0.51
N ASN A 66 6.65 -25.78 -0.57
CA ASN A 66 6.57 -25.03 -1.83
C ASN A 66 5.29 -24.18 -1.96
N ASP A 67 4.49 -24.08 -0.93
CA ASP A 67 3.27 -23.27 -0.94
C ASP A 67 3.60 -21.80 -0.61
N ALA A 68 3.85 -21.00 -1.65
CA ALA A 68 4.05 -19.56 -1.54
C ALA A 68 2.75 -18.84 -1.16
N VAL A 69 1.59 -19.33 -1.62
CA VAL A 69 0.29 -18.66 -1.44
C VAL A 69 -0.09 -18.57 0.04
N THR A 70 -0.01 -19.68 0.75
CA THR A 70 -0.29 -19.70 2.21
C THR A 70 0.66 -18.76 2.96
N ARG A 71 1.94 -18.65 2.54
CA ARG A 71 2.90 -17.72 3.16
C ARG A 71 2.55 -16.26 2.92
N VAL A 72 2.09 -15.90 1.71
CA VAL A 72 1.60 -14.55 1.42
C VAL A 72 0.37 -14.22 2.27
N GLN A 73 -0.60 -15.14 2.33
CA GLN A 73 -1.81 -14.95 3.15
C GLN A 73 -1.47 -14.75 4.63
N LEU A 74 -0.53 -15.53 5.16
CA LEU A 74 -0.07 -15.40 6.52
C LEU A 74 0.65 -14.06 6.75
N ALA A 75 1.48 -13.62 5.79
CA ALA A 75 2.11 -12.32 5.82
C ALA A 75 1.08 -11.18 5.86
N ASN A 76 0.02 -11.26 5.02
CA ASN A 76 -1.07 -10.29 5.02
C ASN A 76 -1.77 -10.23 6.39
N MET A 77 -2.07 -11.38 7.00
CA MET A 77 -2.69 -11.41 8.34
C MET A 77 -1.82 -10.71 9.40
N TYR A 78 -0.51 -10.93 9.37
CA TYR A 78 0.41 -10.25 10.27
C TYR A 78 0.50 -8.75 9.98
N PHE A 79 0.52 -8.37 8.70
CA PHE A 79 0.52 -6.97 8.28
C PHE A 79 -0.74 -6.25 8.78
N ASP A 80 -1.93 -6.82 8.56
CA ASP A 80 -3.21 -6.26 8.96
C ASP A 80 -3.32 -6.10 10.49
N ALA A 81 -2.69 -7.00 11.24
CA ALA A 81 -2.59 -6.93 12.70
C ALA A 81 -1.47 -5.98 13.20
N GLY A 82 -0.78 -5.25 12.31
CA GLY A 82 0.33 -4.35 12.67
C GLY A 82 1.62 -5.08 13.10
N ARG A 83 1.68 -6.40 12.93
CA ARG A 83 2.85 -7.23 13.27
C ARG A 83 3.82 -7.28 12.07
N PHE A 84 4.37 -6.13 11.74
CA PHE A 84 5.13 -5.93 10.51
C PHE A 84 6.41 -6.76 10.42
N GLN A 85 7.08 -7.03 11.54
CA GLN A 85 8.30 -7.86 11.54
C GLN A 85 7.99 -9.28 11.08
N GLU A 86 6.93 -9.89 11.61
CA GLU A 86 6.50 -11.22 11.22
C GLU A 86 5.96 -11.24 9.77
N ALA A 87 5.25 -10.19 9.35
CA ALA A 87 4.82 -10.06 7.97
C ALA A 87 6.02 -10.08 7.00
N ILE A 88 7.11 -9.34 7.31
CA ILE A 88 8.34 -9.35 6.51
C ILE A 88 8.91 -10.77 6.37
N GLU A 89 8.98 -11.52 7.46
CA GLU A 89 9.52 -12.88 7.44
C GLU A 89 8.72 -13.81 6.51
N TRP A 90 7.39 -13.72 6.57
CA TRP A 90 6.51 -14.54 5.74
C TRP A 90 6.49 -14.11 4.27
N TYR A 91 6.51 -12.79 3.96
CA TYR A 91 6.69 -12.33 2.59
C TYR A 91 8.02 -12.78 2.00
N GLN A 92 9.11 -12.66 2.76
CA GLN A 92 10.42 -13.14 2.31
C GLN A 92 10.43 -14.66 2.08
N ALA A 93 9.75 -15.43 2.94
CA ALA A 93 9.61 -16.88 2.77
C ALA A 93 8.81 -17.22 1.50
N ALA A 94 7.74 -16.48 1.21
CA ALA A 94 6.96 -16.62 -0.02
C ALA A 94 7.80 -16.31 -1.27
N LEU A 95 8.55 -15.19 -1.24
CA LEU A 95 9.38 -14.75 -2.37
C LEU A 95 10.62 -15.64 -2.61
N LYS A 96 11.07 -16.41 -1.63
CA LYS A 96 12.07 -17.47 -1.87
C LYS A 96 11.52 -18.60 -2.75
N ILE A 97 10.21 -18.86 -2.66
CA ILE A 97 9.53 -19.90 -3.44
C ILE A 97 9.10 -19.34 -4.81
N ASN A 98 8.46 -18.17 -4.81
CA ASN A 98 8.04 -17.47 -6.02
C ASN A 98 8.66 -16.07 -6.11
N PRO A 99 9.89 -15.92 -6.61
CA PRO A 99 10.59 -14.64 -6.65
C PRO A 99 9.99 -13.63 -7.64
N ARG A 100 9.03 -14.05 -8.48
CA ARG A 100 8.36 -13.20 -9.46
C ARG A 100 6.93 -12.79 -9.00
N ASP A 101 6.55 -13.07 -7.77
CA ASP A 101 5.29 -12.56 -7.22
C ASP A 101 5.41 -11.06 -6.94
N ILE A 102 4.94 -10.28 -7.91
CA ILE A 102 5.03 -8.82 -7.86
C ILE A 102 4.19 -8.24 -6.72
N ASN A 103 3.04 -8.86 -6.41
CA ASN A 103 2.18 -8.39 -5.32
C ASN A 103 2.85 -8.60 -3.97
N ALA A 104 3.34 -9.82 -3.70
CA ALA A 104 4.07 -10.11 -2.46
C ALA A 104 5.34 -9.24 -2.34
N SER A 105 6.03 -8.98 -3.45
CA SER A 105 7.21 -8.10 -3.49
C SER A 105 6.84 -6.64 -3.18
N THR A 106 5.72 -6.14 -3.71
CA THR A 106 5.22 -4.80 -3.43
C THR A 106 4.78 -4.68 -1.97
N ASP A 107 4.04 -5.67 -1.46
CA ASP A 107 3.55 -5.66 -0.07
C ASP A 107 4.70 -5.77 0.95
N LEU A 108 5.76 -6.49 0.64
CA LEU A 108 7.01 -6.47 1.42
C LEU A 108 7.63 -5.07 1.45
N GLY A 109 7.65 -4.35 0.32
CA GLY A 109 8.14 -2.97 0.24
C GLY A 109 7.30 -2.04 1.12
N ILE A 110 5.96 -2.16 1.04
CA ILE A 110 5.02 -1.42 1.89
C ILE A 110 5.31 -1.72 3.37
N THR A 111 5.51 -2.99 3.71
CA THR A 111 5.79 -3.41 5.10
C THR A 111 7.09 -2.80 5.63
N TYR A 112 8.15 -2.72 4.81
CA TYR A 112 9.37 -2.00 5.20
C TYR A 112 9.12 -0.52 5.47
N TYR A 113 8.24 0.13 4.70
CA TYR A 113 7.88 1.53 4.94
C TYR A 113 7.17 1.72 6.29
N TYR A 114 6.23 0.83 6.65
CA TYR A 114 5.59 0.84 7.97
C TYR A 114 6.57 0.63 9.13
N MET A 115 7.68 -0.08 8.87
CA MET A 115 8.81 -0.20 9.81
C MET A 115 9.77 0.99 9.76
N ASN A 116 9.34 2.11 9.17
CA ASN A 116 10.12 3.34 9.01
C ASN A 116 11.45 3.13 8.25
N ASN A 117 11.49 2.17 7.34
CA ASN A 117 12.66 1.84 6.54
C ASN A 117 12.45 2.15 5.07
N ALA A 118 12.42 3.47 4.75
CA ALA A 118 12.15 3.97 3.41
C ALA A 118 13.15 3.44 2.37
N ASP A 119 14.42 3.25 2.74
CA ASP A 119 15.44 2.76 1.81
C ASP A 119 15.21 1.31 1.40
N LYS A 120 14.88 0.43 2.36
CA LYS A 120 14.52 -0.96 2.05
C LYS A 120 13.21 -1.04 1.28
N ALA A 121 12.24 -0.16 1.57
CA ALA A 121 10.99 -0.09 0.82
C ALA A 121 11.26 0.23 -0.65
N LEU A 122 12.01 1.29 -0.95
CA LEU A 122 12.35 1.67 -2.31
C LEU A 122 13.15 0.58 -3.04
N ALA A 123 14.15 -0.01 -2.39
CA ALA A 123 14.92 -1.11 -2.98
C ALA A 123 14.04 -2.34 -3.30
N GLN A 124 13.01 -2.60 -2.50
CA GLN A 124 12.07 -3.69 -2.77
C GLN A 124 11.10 -3.33 -3.90
N PHE A 125 10.65 -2.08 -3.99
CA PHE A 125 9.84 -1.60 -5.12
C PHE A 125 10.62 -1.63 -6.44
N ASP A 126 11.92 -1.33 -6.44
CA ASP A 126 12.78 -1.47 -7.62
C ASP A 126 12.80 -2.92 -8.13
N ARG A 127 12.84 -3.90 -7.23
CA ARG A 127 12.71 -5.34 -7.59
C ARG A 127 11.35 -5.64 -8.19
N SER A 128 10.26 -5.10 -7.62
CA SER A 128 8.91 -5.26 -8.16
C SER A 128 8.81 -4.67 -9.57
N LEU A 129 9.34 -3.47 -9.79
CA LEU A 129 9.33 -2.80 -11.09
C LEU A 129 10.30 -3.43 -12.12
N ALA A 130 11.30 -4.19 -11.67
CA ALA A 130 12.11 -5.02 -12.55
C ALA A 130 11.33 -6.24 -13.10
N ILE A 131 10.28 -6.69 -12.39
CA ILE A 131 9.37 -7.74 -12.86
C ILE A 131 8.34 -7.18 -13.83
N ASP A 132 7.70 -6.05 -13.45
CA ASP A 132 6.74 -5.30 -14.27
C ASP A 132 6.92 -3.79 -14.06
N PRO A 133 7.54 -3.08 -15.01
CA PRO A 133 7.77 -1.63 -14.95
C PRO A 133 6.47 -0.80 -14.94
N SER A 134 5.34 -1.40 -15.31
CA SER A 134 4.02 -0.76 -15.40
C SER A 134 3.11 -1.06 -14.20
N HIS A 135 3.60 -1.76 -13.17
CA HIS A 135 2.79 -2.13 -12.03
C HIS A 135 2.34 -0.90 -11.22
N ALA A 136 1.11 -0.48 -11.42
CA ALA A 136 0.55 0.78 -10.90
C ALA A 136 0.63 0.89 -9.37
N LYS A 137 0.29 -0.19 -8.64
CA LYS A 137 0.38 -0.25 -7.17
C LYS A 137 1.79 0.04 -6.68
N THR A 138 2.82 -0.55 -7.32
CA THR A 138 4.22 -0.30 -6.95
C THR A 138 4.60 1.15 -7.22
N LEU A 139 4.28 1.69 -8.42
CA LEU A 139 4.59 3.07 -8.78
C LEU A 139 3.91 4.09 -7.83
N LEU A 140 2.65 3.84 -7.45
CA LEU A 140 1.96 4.66 -6.46
C LEU A 140 2.71 4.70 -5.13
N ASN A 141 3.13 3.54 -4.63
CA ASN A 141 3.84 3.41 -3.36
C ASN A 141 5.27 3.96 -3.41
N VAL A 142 5.97 3.87 -4.55
CA VAL A 142 7.24 4.60 -4.77
C VAL A 142 7.04 6.09 -4.54
N GLY A 143 5.98 6.68 -5.11
CA GLY A 143 5.67 8.09 -4.90
C GLY A 143 5.41 8.42 -3.43
N ILE A 144 4.62 7.59 -2.72
CA ILE A 144 4.33 7.77 -1.29
C ILE A 144 5.62 7.75 -0.46
N VAL A 145 6.46 6.73 -0.66
CA VAL A 145 7.71 6.60 0.13
C VAL A 145 8.70 7.71 -0.20
N ARG A 146 8.81 8.13 -1.46
CA ARG A 146 9.64 9.28 -1.83
C ARG A 146 9.16 10.56 -1.17
N ALA A 147 7.84 10.86 -1.23
CA ALA A 147 7.29 12.08 -0.66
C ALA A 147 7.45 12.12 0.87
N PHE A 148 7.02 11.07 1.55
CA PHE A 148 6.89 11.08 3.02
C PHE A 148 8.06 10.43 3.75
N GLY A 149 8.71 9.44 3.15
CA GLY A 149 9.86 8.77 3.74
C GLY A 149 11.20 9.42 3.40
N LYS A 150 11.30 10.05 2.22
CA LYS A 150 12.55 10.67 1.73
C LYS A 150 12.47 12.17 1.53
N GLN A 151 11.29 12.77 1.63
CA GLN A 151 11.02 14.20 1.32
C GLN A 151 11.42 14.59 -0.13
N ASP A 152 11.43 13.60 -1.03
CA ASP A 152 11.71 13.77 -2.46
C ASP A 152 10.39 13.99 -3.22
N LEU A 153 9.85 15.20 -3.13
CA LEU A 153 8.59 15.57 -3.79
C LEU A 153 8.68 15.52 -5.32
N LYS A 154 9.86 15.79 -5.88
CA LYS A 154 10.08 15.71 -7.33
C LYS A 154 10.00 14.27 -7.81
N GLY A 155 10.77 13.39 -7.22
CA GLY A 155 10.74 11.97 -7.57
C GLY A 155 9.40 11.29 -7.24
N ALA A 156 8.69 11.76 -6.20
CA ALA A 156 7.33 11.34 -5.91
C ALA A 156 6.37 11.72 -7.05
N SER A 157 6.42 12.99 -7.50
CA SER A 157 5.58 13.47 -8.60
C SER A 157 5.85 12.71 -9.91
N GLU A 158 7.12 12.41 -10.21
CA GLU A 158 7.50 11.61 -11.38
C GLU A 158 6.92 10.18 -11.32
N ALA A 159 6.95 9.55 -10.14
CA ALA A 159 6.37 8.22 -9.94
C ALA A 159 4.84 8.24 -10.11
N TRP A 160 4.15 9.21 -9.51
CA TRP A 160 2.70 9.35 -9.64
C TRP A 160 2.25 9.71 -11.06
N GLN A 161 3.01 10.53 -11.80
CA GLN A 161 2.75 10.78 -13.22
C GLN A 161 2.83 9.50 -14.05
N LYS A 162 3.78 8.61 -13.76
CA LYS A 162 3.85 7.30 -14.41
C LYS A 162 2.59 6.47 -14.15
N VAL A 163 2.03 6.50 -12.93
CA VAL A 163 0.76 5.79 -12.63
C VAL A 163 -0.36 6.25 -13.58
N LEU A 164 -0.50 7.58 -13.80
CA LEU A 164 -1.52 8.13 -14.69
C LEU A 164 -1.37 7.63 -16.13
N VAL A 165 -0.14 7.37 -16.56
CA VAL A 165 0.16 6.88 -17.91
C VAL A 165 -0.09 5.38 -18.05
N VAL A 166 0.33 4.57 -17.07
CA VAL A 166 0.29 3.09 -17.20
C VAL A 166 -1.06 2.50 -16.84
N ALA A 167 -1.85 3.18 -16.02
CA ALA A 167 -3.13 2.68 -15.52
C ALA A 167 -4.21 3.79 -15.48
N PRO A 168 -4.52 4.45 -16.60
CA PRO A 168 -5.46 5.55 -16.62
C PRO A 168 -6.84 5.09 -16.15
N GLY A 169 -7.46 5.87 -15.25
CA GLY A 169 -8.79 5.57 -14.70
C GLY A 169 -8.82 4.53 -13.58
N SER A 170 -7.70 3.91 -13.24
CA SER A 170 -7.61 2.99 -12.09
C SER A 170 -7.75 3.73 -10.75
N GLU A 171 -7.89 2.96 -9.67
CA GLU A 171 -7.90 3.53 -8.32
C GLU A 171 -6.54 4.16 -7.98
N GLU A 172 -5.45 3.51 -8.39
CA GLU A 172 -4.10 4.02 -8.22
C GLU A 172 -3.90 5.35 -8.96
N ALA A 173 -4.47 5.49 -10.18
CA ALA A 173 -4.42 6.73 -10.93
C ALA A 173 -5.19 7.86 -10.23
N ARG A 174 -6.36 7.59 -9.66
CA ARG A 174 -7.11 8.58 -8.88
C ARG A 174 -6.33 9.02 -7.63
N ALA A 175 -5.72 8.07 -6.91
CA ALA A 175 -4.87 8.38 -5.76
C ALA A 175 -3.62 9.17 -6.15
N ALA A 176 -2.96 8.79 -7.23
CA ALA A 176 -1.80 9.50 -7.76
C ALA A 176 -2.15 10.95 -8.17
N GLN A 177 -3.31 11.16 -8.81
CA GLN A 177 -3.78 12.50 -9.18
C GLN A 177 -4.03 13.36 -7.94
N GLN A 178 -4.70 12.82 -6.92
CA GLN A 178 -4.93 13.53 -5.65
C GLN A 178 -3.61 13.92 -4.96
N ALA A 179 -2.63 13.01 -4.97
CA ALA A 179 -1.31 13.27 -4.40
C ALA A 179 -0.57 14.38 -5.17
N LEU A 180 -0.61 14.36 -6.51
CA LEU A 180 -0.03 15.40 -7.36
C LEU A 180 -0.68 16.76 -7.13
N ASP A 181 -2.01 16.81 -7.02
CA ASP A 181 -2.74 18.05 -6.74
C ASP A 181 -2.40 18.60 -5.35
N GLY A 182 -2.23 17.72 -4.36
CA GLY A 182 -1.78 18.08 -3.02
C GLY A 182 -0.37 18.68 -3.02
N VAL A 183 0.58 18.06 -3.71
CA VAL A 183 1.95 18.59 -3.85
C VAL A 183 1.94 19.93 -4.56
N LYS A 184 1.21 20.08 -5.66
CA LYS A 184 1.11 21.33 -6.41
C LYS A 184 0.51 22.46 -5.59
N SER A 185 -0.49 22.16 -4.77
CA SER A 185 -1.14 23.16 -3.90
C SER A 185 -0.22 23.62 -2.78
N ALA A 186 0.55 22.70 -2.16
CA ALA A 186 1.47 23.00 -1.08
C ALA A 186 2.80 23.62 -1.57
N HIS A 187 3.21 23.32 -2.80
CA HIS A 187 4.50 23.70 -3.39
C HIS A 187 4.31 24.15 -4.85
N PRO A 188 3.77 25.36 -5.10
CA PRO A 188 3.42 25.84 -6.45
C PRO A 188 4.60 25.91 -7.44
N ASP A 189 5.82 25.89 -6.93
CA ASP A 189 7.05 25.99 -7.74
C ASP A 189 7.63 24.63 -8.16
N ILE A 190 7.12 23.51 -7.59
CA ILE A 190 7.51 22.17 -8.00
C ILE A 190 6.89 21.89 -9.36
N GLY A 191 7.73 21.79 -10.40
CA GLY A 191 7.30 21.52 -11.79
C GLY A 191 7.29 22.71 -12.73
N LYS A 192 7.60 23.92 -12.27
CA LYS A 192 7.93 25.04 -13.17
C LYS A 192 9.37 24.85 -13.66
N LYS A 193 9.53 24.58 -14.97
CA LYS A 193 10.79 24.70 -15.70
C LYS A 193 10.85 26.06 -16.34
#